data_1a51216fd7ec234b8f47e409ce273592
#
_entry.id   1a51216fd7ec234b8f47e409ce273592
#
_cell.length_a   1.000
_cell.length_b   1.000
_cell.length_c   1.000
_cell.angle_alpha   90.00
_cell.angle_beta   90.00
_cell.angle_gamma   90.00
#
_symmetry.space_group_name_H-M   'P 1'
#
loop_
_entity.id
_entity.type
_entity.pdbx_description
1 polymer ?
#
loop_
_entity_poly.entity_id
_entity_poly.type
_entity_poly.pdbx_seq_one_letter_code
_entity_poly.pdbx_strand_id
1 'polypeptide(L)'
;MLCVLTAAVFCMTAPAVVQAAQNEKQTEAAQEEEIEDREIAQELAGMKYDHSLELQYADQFAVDYYEGGYALITIAGGERFLLVPEDKEAPEGLDADISVIQKPVQNIYLVATSAMDLFCALDGLDSISLSGTNADGWYIDKAKKAMEDGDIAFAGKYSAPDYELILSKNCDLAIE
;
A
#
# COMPACT_ATOMS: atom_id res chain seq x y z
N MET A 1 -62.36 -37.45 19.16
CA MET A 1 -62.04 -36.00 19.14
C MET A 1 -60.61 -35.82 18.68
N LEU A 2 -60.46 -35.50 17.42
CA LEU A 2 -59.18 -35.51 16.70
C LEU A 2 -58.66 -34.07 16.68
N CYS A 3 -57.54 -33.82 17.32
CA CYS A 3 -56.89 -32.53 17.33
C CYS A 3 -55.84 -32.49 16.21
N VAL A 4 -56.11 -31.68 15.18
CA VAL A 4 -55.20 -31.46 14.05
C VAL A 4 -54.24 -30.34 14.40
N LEU A 5 -52.93 -30.64 14.52
CA LEU A 5 -51.86 -29.67 14.71
C LEU A 5 -51.37 -29.25 13.33
N THR A 6 -51.68 -28.02 12.90
CA THR A 6 -51.09 -27.42 11.70
C THR A 6 -49.77 -26.79 12.06
N ALA A 7 -48.67 -27.36 11.60
CA ALA A 7 -47.35 -26.80 11.67
C ALA A 7 -47.15 -25.75 10.56
N ALA A 8 -47.08 -24.49 10.91
CA ALA A 8 -46.67 -23.42 10.00
C ALA A 8 -45.16 -23.43 9.87
N VAL A 9 -44.68 -23.82 8.69
CA VAL A 9 -43.28 -23.69 8.30
C VAL A 9 -43.02 -22.21 7.93
N PHE A 10 -42.38 -21.52 8.81
CA PHE A 10 -41.88 -20.14 8.55
C PHE A 10 -40.56 -20.26 7.81
N CYS A 11 -40.59 -20.03 6.51
CA CYS A 11 -39.39 -19.95 5.67
C CYS A 11 -38.69 -18.61 5.94
N MET A 12 -37.67 -18.61 6.82
CA MET A 12 -36.77 -17.48 6.97
C MET A 12 -35.69 -17.55 5.90
N THR A 13 -35.89 -16.86 4.80
CA THR A 13 -34.83 -16.58 3.83
C THR A 13 -34.35 -15.13 3.97
N ALA A 14 -33.17 -15.02 4.54
CA ALA A 14 -32.09 -14.07 4.32
C ALA A 14 -32.29 -12.55 4.42
N PRO A 15 -31.59 -11.97 5.36
CA PRO A 15 -31.04 -10.61 5.18
C PRO A 15 -29.50 -10.54 5.12
N ALA A 16 -28.79 -11.66 4.96
CA ALA A 16 -27.32 -11.63 5.05
C ALA A 16 -26.63 -10.88 3.90
N VAL A 17 -27.20 -10.89 2.69
CA VAL A 17 -26.59 -10.20 1.52
C VAL A 17 -26.81 -8.68 1.57
N VAL A 18 -27.94 -8.23 2.11
CA VAL A 18 -28.22 -6.79 2.26
C VAL A 18 -27.36 -6.18 3.36
N GLN A 19 -27.04 -6.95 4.40
CA GLN A 19 -26.22 -6.50 5.52
C GLN A 19 -24.73 -6.41 5.14
N ALA A 20 -24.24 -7.28 4.25
CA ALA A 20 -22.88 -7.19 3.72
C ALA A 20 -22.67 -5.93 2.86
N ALA A 21 -23.58 -5.66 1.92
CA ALA A 21 -23.52 -4.46 1.08
C ALA A 21 -23.72 -3.14 1.86
N GLN A 22 -24.46 -3.17 2.97
CA GLN A 22 -24.60 -2.01 3.86
C GLN A 22 -23.36 -1.82 4.75
N ASN A 23 -22.68 -2.91 5.12
CA ASN A 23 -21.46 -2.83 5.91
C ASN A 23 -20.27 -2.35 5.05
N GLU A 24 -20.17 -2.79 3.78
CA GLU A 24 -19.17 -2.29 2.85
C GLU A 24 -19.34 -0.79 2.57
N LYS A 25 -20.57 -0.31 2.32
CA LYS A 25 -20.84 1.12 2.13
C LYS A 25 -20.63 1.98 3.38
N GLN A 26 -20.87 1.43 4.58
CA GLN A 26 -20.57 2.12 5.83
C GLN A 26 -19.06 2.16 6.11
N THR A 27 -18.31 1.13 5.70
CA THR A 27 -16.86 1.09 5.84
C THR A 27 -16.18 2.05 4.85
N GLU A 28 -16.65 2.11 3.59
CA GLU A 28 -16.16 3.09 2.60
C GLU A 28 -16.46 4.54 3.03
N ALA A 29 -17.69 4.84 3.48
CA ALA A 29 -18.05 6.18 3.96
C ALA A 29 -17.28 6.59 5.23
N ALA A 30 -17.00 5.64 6.15
CA ALA A 30 -16.18 5.90 7.32
C ALA A 30 -14.68 6.13 6.97
N GLN A 31 -14.18 5.48 5.91
CA GLN A 31 -12.81 5.66 5.43
C GLN A 31 -12.62 7.00 4.70
N GLU A 32 -13.64 7.48 3.96
CA GLU A 32 -13.63 8.81 3.34
C GLU A 32 -13.65 9.93 4.39
N GLU A 33 -14.43 9.78 5.48
CA GLU A 33 -14.46 10.73 6.59
C GLU A 33 -13.12 10.81 7.34
N GLU A 34 -12.38 9.69 7.49
CA GLU A 34 -11.10 9.66 8.21
C GLU A 34 -9.99 10.45 7.52
N ILE A 35 -9.98 10.58 6.19
CA ILE A 35 -8.95 11.37 5.48
C ILE A 35 -9.30 12.86 5.43
N GLU A 36 -10.57 13.23 5.23
CA GLU A 36 -11.00 14.63 5.24
C GLU A 36 -10.94 15.27 6.64
N ASP A 37 -11.29 14.51 7.69
CA ASP A 37 -11.33 14.99 9.09
C ASP A 37 -10.05 14.61 9.89
N ARG A 38 -8.99 14.10 9.24
CA ARG A 38 -7.78 13.73 9.96
C ARG A 38 -7.18 14.91 10.71
N GLU A 39 -6.93 14.72 11.98
CA GLU A 39 -6.19 15.69 12.78
C GLU A 39 -4.70 15.66 12.40
N ILE A 40 -4.22 16.74 11.77
CA ILE A 40 -2.80 16.88 11.43
C ILE A 40 -2.02 17.06 12.73
N ALA A 41 -1.14 16.11 13.04
CA ALA A 41 -0.28 16.22 14.21
C ALA A 41 0.73 17.35 14.01
N GLN A 42 0.61 18.42 14.79
CA GLN A 42 1.54 19.57 14.77
C GLN A 42 2.94 19.18 15.23
N GLU A 43 3.05 18.07 15.96
CA GLU A 43 4.31 17.44 16.36
C GLU A 43 4.12 15.92 16.33
N LEU A 44 5.03 15.22 15.67
CA LEU A 44 5.07 13.75 15.59
C LEU A 44 6.45 13.28 16.07
N ALA A 45 6.49 12.60 17.21
CA ALA A 45 7.73 12.06 17.79
C ALA A 45 8.89 13.09 17.83
N GLY A 46 8.60 14.34 18.22
CA GLY A 46 9.54 15.43 18.30
C GLY A 46 9.83 16.18 16.98
N MET A 47 9.26 15.72 15.87
CA MET A 47 9.32 16.43 14.58
C MET A 47 8.16 17.39 14.47
N LYS A 48 8.44 18.66 14.11
CA LYS A 48 7.40 19.66 13.90
C LYS A 48 6.82 19.58 12.49
N TYR A 49 5.51 19.72 12.41
CA TYR A 49 4.79 19.84 11.15
C TYR A 49 5.28 21.06 10.35
N ASP A 50 5.43 20.89 9.04
CA ASP A 50 5.81 21.95 8.10
C ASP A 50 4.63 22.28 7.18
N HIS A 51 4.23 21.34 6.31
CA HIS A 51 3.11 21.52 5.39
C HIS A 51 2.55 20.16 4.93
N SER A 52 1.38 20.17 4.29
CA SER A 52 0.81 19.01 3.62
C SER A 52 0.91 19.13 2.10
N LEU A 53 1.00 17.99 1.41
CA LEU A 53 0.88 17.93 -0.04
C LEU A 53 -0.53 18.34 -0.46
N GLU A 54 -0.65 19.36 -1.31
CA GLU A 54 -1.93 19.71 -1.93
C GLU A 54 -2.25 18.73 -3.05
N LEU A 55 -3.31 17.94 -2.87
CA LEU A 55 -3.83 17.00 -3.85
C LEU A 55 -5.02 17.62 -4.58
N GLN A 56 -5.06 17.53 -5.91
CA GLN A 56 -6.14 18.09 -6.71
C GLN A 56 -7.25 17.09 -7.04
N TYR A 57 -6.93 15.81 -7.07
CA TYR A 57 -7.86 14.77 -7.53
C TYR A 57 -7.83 13.52 -6.66
N ALA A 58 -6.71 13.24 -6.02
CA ALA A 58 -6.58 12.07 -5.16
C ALA A 58 -7.07 12.41 -3.74
N ASP A 59 -7.92 11.55 -3.20
CA ASP A 59 -8.57 11.68 -1.89
C ASP A 59 -8.36 10.44 -0.99
N GLN A 60 -7.64 9.42 -1.52
CA GLN A 60 -7.41 8.15 -0.83
C GLN A 60 -6.09 8.11 -0.05
N PHE A 61 -5.32 9.19 -0.05
CA PHE A 61 -4.12 9.34 0.76
C PHE A 61 -3.81 10.78 1.08
N ALA A 62 -2.99 11.00 2.07
CA ALA A 62 -2.44 12.31 2.41
C ALA A 62 -0.95 12.21 2.68
N VAL A 63 -0.23 13.31 2.50
CA VAL A 63 1.19 13.40 2.82
C VAL A 63 1.44 14.66 3.64
N ASP A 64 1.89 14.47 4.87
CA ASP A 64 2.26 15.55 5.78
C ASP A 64 3.79 15.59 5.95
N TYR A 65 4.37 16.75 5.63
CA TYR A 65 5.81 16.97 5.75
C TYR A 65 6.15 17.54 7.12
N TYR A 66 7.29 17.11 7.65
CA TYR A 66 7.83 17.55 8.93
C TYR A 66 9.24 18.11 8.76
N GLU A 67 9.64 18.98 9.69
CA GLU A 67 10.99 19.54 9.72
C GLU A 67 12.07 18.44 9.63
N GLY A 68 13.11 18.71 8.85
CA GLY A 68 14.20 17.75 8.61
C GLY A 68 13.99 16.83 7.41
N GLY A 69 12.90 17.01 6.63
CA GLY A 69 12.62 16.28 5.39
C GLY A 69 11.91 14.94 5.57
N TYR A 70 11.33 14.70 6.74
CA TYR A 70 10.45 13.55 6.98
C TYR A 70 9.10 13.77 6.30
N ALA A 71 8.45 12.70 5.89
CA ALA A 71 7.10 12.76 5.33
C ALA A 71 6.25 11.58 5.84
N LEU A 72 5.09 11.88 6.42
CA LEU A 72 4.11 10.88 6.83
C LEU A 72 3.07 10.72 5.74
N ILE A 73 2.97 9.52 5.18
CA ILE A 73 1.91 9.12 4.25
C ILE A 73 0.83 8.43 5.07
N THR A 74 -0.39 8.92 4.94
CA THR A 74 -1.59 8.29 5.53
C THR A 74 -2.49 7.81 4.40
N ILE A 75 -2.85 6.53 4.40
CA ILE A 75 -3.74 5.91 3.40
C ILE A 75 -5.16 5.83 3.97
N ALA A 76 -6.18 5.97 3.13
CA ALA A 76 -7.55 5.67 3.48
C ALA A 76 -7.64 4.22 3.98
N GLY A 77 -8.15 4.03 5.20
CA GLY A 77 -8.09 2.72 5.90
C GLY A 77 -7.14 2.71 7.09
N GLY A 78 -6.40 3.81 7.32
CA GLY A 78 -5.63 4.04 8.54
C GLY A 78 -4.19 3.54 8.50
N GLU A 79 -3.69 3.03 7.38
CA GLU A 79 -2.28 2.65 7.22
C GLU A 79 -1.39 3.89 7.14
N ARG A 80 -0.30 3.92 7.91
CA ARG A 80 0.62 5.06 7.98
C ARG A 80 2.06 4.64 7.71
N PHE A 81 2.76 5.45 6.90
CA PHE A 81 4.15 5.20 6.51
C PHE A 81 4.98 6.47 6.72
N LEU A 82 6.04 6.38 7.52
CA LEU A 82 6.98 7.47 7.70
C LEU A 82 8.18 7.30 6.75
N LEU A 83 8.34 8.20 5.81
CA LEU A 83 9.54 8.29 4.98
C LEU A 83 10.63 9.02 5.77
N VAL A 84 11.74 8.33 6.03
CA VAL A 84 12.90 8.88 6.74
C VAL A 84 13.96 9.27 5.71
N PRO A 85 14.53 10.50 5.79
CA PRO A 85 15.63 10.93 4.92
C PRO A 85 16.85 10.01 5.03
N GLU A 86 17.65 9.92 3.97
CA GLU A 86 18.84 9.07 3.90
C GLU A 86 19.86 9.32 5.02
N ASP A 87 20.02 10.58 5.40
CA ASP A 87 20.99 11.03 6.40
C ASP A 87 20.41 11.12 7.83
N LYS A 88 19.22 10.60 8.05
CA LYS A 88 18.48 10.65 9.32
C LYS A 88 18.18 9.25 9.84
N GLU A 89 17.94 9.19 11.13
CA GLU A 89 17.41 8.01 11.81
C GLU A 89 15.89 8.19 12.04
N ALA A 90 15.18 7.07 12.12
CA ALA A 90 13.77 7.11 12.52
C ALA A 90 13.65 7.67 13.94
N PRO A 91 12.74 8.60 14.21
CA PRO A 91 12.57 9.16 15.54
C PRO A 91 12.08 8.11 16.53
N GLU A 92 12.51 8.22 17.78
CA GLU A 92 12.00 7.40 18.87
C GLU A 92 10.57 7.85 19.27
N GLY A 93 9.74 6.90 19.67
CA GLY A 93 8.39 7.20 20.17
C GLY A 93 7.34 7.38 19.08
N LEU A 94 7.56 6.83 17.88
CA LEU A 94 6.52 6.69 16.86
C LEU A 94 5.40 5.76 17.35
N ASP A 95 4.19 6.03 16.91
CA ASP A 95 3.06 5.13 17.13
C ASP A 95 3.34 3.76 16.49
N ALA A 96 2.84 2.69 17.11
CA ALA A 96 3.13 1.31 16.70
C ALA A 96 2.54 0.94 15.32
N ASP A 97 1.57 1.70 14.83
CA ASP A 97 0.93 1.53 13.53
C ASP A 97 1.64 2.29 12.39
N ILE A 98 2.70 3.06 12.69
CA ILE A 98 3.51 3.72 11.68
C ILE A 98 4.63 2.80 11.21
N SER A 99 4.58 2.41 9.94
CA SER A 99 5.66 1.68 9.28
C SER A 99 6.72 2.65 8.80
N VAL A 100 8.00 2.36 9.11
CA VAL A 100 9.13 3.21 8.71
C VAL A 100 9.68 2.76 7.37
N ILE A 101 9.86 3.71 6.44
CA ILE A 101 10.52 3.50 5.15
C ILE A 101 11.74 4.40 5.08
N GLN A 102 12.94 3.81 5.12
CA GLN A 102 14.20 4.54 5.02
C GLN A 102 14.52 4.88 3.56
N LYS A 103 14.86 6.12 3.27
CA LYS A 103 15.36 6.51 1.94
C LYS A 103 16.88 6.34 1.86
N PRO A 104 17.46 6.08 0.66
CA PRO A 104 16.75 5.80 -0.59
C PRO A 104 16.09 4.42 -0.56
N VAL A 105 14.88 4.29 -1.10
CA VAL A 105 14.24 2.99 -1.31
C VAL A 105 14.88 2.35 -2.54
N GLN A 106 15.55 1.24 -2.36
CA GLN A 106 16.23 0.47 -3.39
C GLN A 106 15.81 -1.00 -3.29
N ASN A 107 16.30 -1.83 -4.19
CA ASN A 107 16.00 -3.27 -4.17
C ASN A 107 14.48 -3.58 -4.09
N ILE A 108 13.69 -2.84 -4.87
CA ILE A 108 12.24 -3.02 -4.92
C ILE A 108 11.91 -4.34 -5.62
N TYR A 109 11.02 -5.14 -5.02
CA TYR A 109 10.33 -6.24 -5.69
C TYR A 109 9.03 -5.73 -6.29
N LEU A 110 8.99 -5.58 -7.61
CA LEU A 110 7.82 -5.08 -8.33
C LEU A 110 7.02 -6.23 -8.95
N VAL A 111 5.82 -6.42 -8.46
CA VAL A 111 4.84 -7.42 -8.94
C VAL A 111 3.78 -6.74 -9.80
N ALA A 112 3.31 -5.57 -9.38
CA ALA A 112 2.30 -4.79 -10.08
C ALA A 112 2.82 -4.30 -11.44
N THR A 113 2.36 -4.93 -12.52
CA THR A 113 2.82 -4.59 -13.89
C THR A 113 2.47 -3.16 -14.30
N SER A 114 1.37 -2.61 -13.79
CA SER A 114 0.95 -1.22 -14.03
C SER A 114 1.91 -0.19 -13.42
N ALA A 115 2.59 -0.52 -12.33
CA ALA A 115 3.53 0.38 -11.69
C ALA A 115 4.86 0.50 -12.46
N MET A 116 5.24 -0.50 -13.25
CA MET A 116 6.49 -0.48 -14.02
C MET A 116 6.59 0.72 -14.97
N ASP A 117 5.49 1.09 -15.62
CA ASP A 117 5.46 2.25 -16.53
C ASP A 117 5.69 3.56 -15.78
N LEU A 118 5.16 3.68 -14.55
CA LEU A 118 5.39 4.84 -13.68
C LEU A 118 6.87 4.94 -13.29
N PHE A 119 7.52 3.84 -12.91
CA PHE A 119 8.96 3.82 -12.65
C PHE A 119 9.77 4.22 -13.87
N CYS A 120 9.41 3.71 -15.06
CA CYS A 120 10.06 4.11 -16.32
C CYS A 120 9.86 5.59 -16.64
N ALA A 121 8.70 6.17 -16.33
CA ALA A 121 8.39 7.57 -16.59
C ALA A 121 9.14 8.53 -15.63
N LEU A 122 9.40 8.08 -14.41
CA LEU A 122 10.13 8.83 -13.38
C LEU A 122 11.64 8.60 -13.41
N ASP A 123 12.16 7.85 -14.41
CA ASP A 123 13.56 7.39 -14.46
C ASP A 123 14.01 6.66 -13.18
N GLY A 124 13.06 5.97 -12.50
CA GLY A 124 13.26 5.25 -11.25
C GLY A 124 13.51 3.75 -11.42
N LEU A 125 13.77 3.27 -12.63
CA LEU A 125 13.92 1.85 -12.93
C LEU A 125 15.09 1.20 -12.16
N ASP A 126 16.14 1.97 -11.88
CA ASP A 126 17.34 1.52 -11.15
C ASP A 126 17.04 1.14 -9.68
N SER A 127 15.90 1.58 -9.14
CA SER A 127 15.47 1.19 -7.80
C SER A 127 14.83 -0.21 -7.74
N ILE A 128 14.48 -0.78 -8.90
CA ILE A 128 13.86 -2.11 -9.01
C ILE A 128 14.96 -3.15 -9.21
N SER A 129 15.08 -4.09 -8.29
CA SER A 129 16.03 -5.22 -8.40
C SER A 129 15.35 -6.52 -8.78
N LEU A 130 14.05 -6.63 -8.48
CA LEU A 130 13.29 -7.86 -8.59
C LEU A 130 11.94 -7.61 -9.28
N SER A 131 11.53 -8.55 -10.14
CA SER A 131 10.26 -8.49 -10.85
C SER A 131 9.42 -9.74 -10.63
N GLY A 132 8.12 -9.57 -10.45
CA GLY A 132 7.12 -10.64 -10.45
C GLY A 132 6.75 -11.15 -11.85
N THR A 133 7.24 -10.49 -12.90
CA THR A 133 7.04 -10.84 -14.30
C THR A 133 8.40 -11.12 -14.94
N ASN A 134 8.52 -12.22 -15.70
CA ASN A 134 9.77 -12.53 -16.42
C ASN A 134 9.95 -11.63 -17.66
N ALA A 135 11.15 -11.62 -18.24
CA ALA A 135 11.51 -10.76 -19.38
C ALA A 135 10.55 -10.90 -20.58
N ASP A 136 10.13 -12.13 -20.90
CA ASP A 136 9.23 -12.39 -22.03
C ASP A 136 7.78 -11.88 -21.78
N GLY A 137 7.42 -11.66 -20.53
CA GLY A 137 6.10 -11.13 -20.13
C GLY A 137 6.01 -9.61 -20.18
N TRP A 138 7.11 -8.89 -20.39
CA TRP A 138 7.11 -7.44 -20.43
C TRP A 138 6.90 -6.92 -21.85
N TYR A 139 5.95 -5.99 -22.00
CA TYR A 139 5.73 -5.18 -23.20
C TYR A 139 6.46 -3.83 -23.16
N ILE A 140 7.01 -3.46 -22.01
CA ILE A 140 7.78 -2.23 -21.81
C ILE A 140 9.24 -2.55 -22.13
N ASP A 141 9.75 -2.01 -23.23
CA ASP A 141 11.10 -2.30 -23.75
C ASP A 141 12.20 -2.01 -22.72
N LYS A 142 12.10 -0.91 -21.96
CA LYS A 142 13.06 -0.57 -20.88
C LYS A 142 13.12 -1.65 -19.81
N ALA A 143 11.98 -2.12 -19.34
CA ALA A 143 11.89 -3.16 -18.30
C ALA A 143 12.43 -4.51 -18.83
N LYS A 144 12.03 -4.88 -20.06
CA LYS A 144 12.52 -6.10 -20.70
C LYS A 144 14.04 -6.08 -20.84
N LYS A 145 14.59 -4.95 -21.32
CA LYS A 145 16.03 -4.78 -21.48
C LYS A 145 16.77 -4.87 -20.15
N ALA A 146 16.29 -4.21 -19.09
CA ALA A 146 16.90 -4.28 -17.77
C ALA A 146 16.95 -5.72 -17.22
N MET A 147 15.93 -6.53 -17.51
CA MET A 147 15.94 -7.96 -17.16
C MET A 147 16.91 -8.78 -18.02
N GLU A 148 17.00 -8.50 -19.33
CA GLU A 148 17.94 -9.17 -20.26
C GLU A 148 19.39 -8.83 -19.92
N ASP A 149 19.67 -7.60 -19.47
CA ASP A 149 20.97 -7.14 -19.03
C ASP A 149 21.33 -7.69 -17.62
N GLY A 150 20.35 -8.20 -16.87
CA GLY A 150 20.54 -8.78 -15.54
C GLY A 150 20.44 -7.76 -14.40
N ASP A 151 20.02 -6.53 -14.67
CA ASP A 151 19.82 -5.48 -13.67
C ASP A 151 18.60 -5.80 -12.80
N ILE A 152 17.55 -6.38 -13.40
CA ILE A 152 16.35 -6.83 -12.71
C ILE A 152 16.24 -8.36 -12.83
N ALA A 153 16.11 -9.07 -11.70
CA ALA A 153 15.94 -10.52 -11.68
C ALA A 153 14.46 -10.91 -11.51
N PHE A 154 14.07 -12.04 -12.11
CA PHE A 154 12.75 -12.61 -11.87
C PHE A 154 12.72 -13.32 -10.49
N ALA A 155 11.86 -12.87 -9.59
CA ALA A 155 11.71 -13.42 -8.24
C ALA A 155 10.36 -14.11 -8.00
N GLY A 156 9.84 -14.75 -9.03
CA GLY A 156 8.56 -15.45 -8.94
C GLY A 156 7.35 -14.54 -9.09
N LYS A 157 6.19 -15.15 -9.33
CA LYS A 157 4.90 -14.45 -9.45
C LYS A 157 4.35 -14.14 -8.06
N TYR A 158 3.40 -13.19 -7.96
CA TYR A 158 2.70 -12.85 -6.71
C TYR A 158 2.14 -14.10 -5.99
N SER A 159 1.67 -15.12 -6.73
CA SER A 159 1.12 -16.37 -6.17
C SER A 159 2.17 -17.39 -5.73
N ALA A 160 3.43 -17.19 -6.10
CA ALA A 160 4.57 -18.06 -5.77
C ALA A 160 5.89 -17.27 -5.83
N PRO A 161 6.10 -16.31 -4.89
CA PRO A 161 7.31 -15.54 -4.83
C PRO A 161 8.49 -16.40 -4.39
N ASP A 162 9.68 -16.09 -4.90
CA ASP A 162 10.93 -16.65 -4.41
C ASP A 162 11.42 -15.85 -3.19
N TYR A 163 10.93 -16.23 -2.02
CA TYR A 163 11.28 -15.56 -0.76
C TYR A 163 12.78 -15.62 -0.43
N GLU A 164 13.48 -16.70 -0.84
CA GLU A 164 14.92 -16.81 -0.61
C GLU A 164 15.68 -15.77 -1.42
N LEU A 165 15.32 -15.58 -2.68
CA LEU A 165 15.90 -14.56 -3.54
C LEU A 165 15.56 -13.14 -3.04
N ILE A 166 14.31 -12.89 -2.69
CA ILE A 166 13.83 -11.58 -2.18
C ILE A 166 14.62 -11.20 -0.91
N LEU A 167 14.74 -12.10 0.05
CA LEU A 167 15.50 -11.86 1.27
C LEU A 167 17.01 -11.71 1.00
N SER A 168 17.59 -12.51 0.09
CA SER A 168 19.01 -12.44 -0.25
C SER A 168 19.40 -11.11 -0.91
N LYS A 169 18.47 -10.45 -1.57
CA LYS A 169 18.65 -9.14 -2.21
C LYS A 169 18.42 -7.97 -1.27
N ASN A 170 18.09 -8.22 0.02
CA ASN A 170 17.71 -7.20 0.98
C ASN A 170 16.62 -6.28 0.42
N CYS A 171 15.52 -6.85 -0.02
CA CYS A 171 14.39 -6.11 -0.57
C CYS A 171 13.84 -5.11 0.47
N ASP A 172 13.79 -3.82 0.10
CA ASP A 172 13.32 -2.74 0.98
C ASP A 172 11.80 -2.57 0.90
N LEU A 173 11.21 -2.85 -0.26
CA LEU A 173 9.81 -2.65 -0.55
C LEU A 173 9.30 -3.65 -1.58
N ALA A 174 8.14 -4.24 -1.32
CA ALA A 174 7.39 -5.02 -2.30
C ALA A 174 6.16 -4.22 -2.75
N ILE A 175 5.92 -4.16 -4.07
CA ILE A 175 4.76 -3.49 -4.67
C ILE A 175 3.96 -4.54 -5.44
N GLU A 176 2.80 -4.92 -4.91
CA GLU A 176 1.89 -5.95 -5.44
C GLU A 176 0.61 -5.36 -6.06
#